data_105aace59c3fe751c29923acffeea245
#
_entry.id   105aace59c3fe751c29923acffeea245
#
_cell.length_a   1.000
_cell.length_b   1.000
_cell.length_c   1.000
_cell.angle_alpha   90.00
_cell.angle_beta   90.00
_cell.angle_gamma   90.00
#
_symmetry.space_group_name_H-M   'P 1'
#
loop_
_entity.id
_entity.type
_entity.pdbx_description
1 polymer ?
#
loop_
_entity_poly.entity_id
_entity_poly.type
_entity_poly.pdbx_seq_one_letter_code
_entity_poly.pdbx_strand_id
1 'polypeptide(L)'
;MNILFYFTFGYSLQSWKESGTLDRELTFYKNLAEKYKVKFLFVTYGDEKDEKLIDNEDFFEVIPIYKYIKFKNSKIFGYLQSLYFPFKLKKIRSDFDIIKQNQLQGVWSSIILKLLTKKPLIVRTGYDVLTFTKMEKKSFIKIF
;
A
#
# COMPACT_ATOMS: atom_id res chain seq x y z
N MET A 1 9.05 -8.99 -13.99
CA MET A 1 7.76 -9.14 -13.26
C MET A 1 7.53 -7.91 -12.41
N ASN A 2 6.34 -7.35 -12.48
CA ASN A 2 5.93 -6.16 -11.73
C ASN A 2 5.00 -6.53 -10.59
N ILE A 3 5.36 -6.13 -9.37
CA ILE A 3 4.58 -6.39 -8.16
C ILE A 3 3.93 -5.09 -7.71
N LEU A 4 2.61 -5.01 -7.77
CA LEU A 4 1.87 -3.89 -7.23
C LEU A 4 1.75 -4.05 -5.71
N PHE A 5 2.40 -3.17 -4.97
CA PHE A 5 2.48 -3.22 -3.53
C PHE A 5 1.57 -2.16 -2.90
N TYR A 6 0.44 -2.60 -2.37
CA TYR A 6 -0.48 -1.75 -1.63
C TYR A 6 0.00 -1.51 -0.21
N PHE A 7 0.14 -0.25 0.16
CA PHE A 7 0.45 0.14 1.53
C PHE A 7 -0.74 -0.11 2.47
N THR A 8 -0.44 -0.23 3.74
CA THR A 8 -1.45 -0.22 4.80
C THR A 8 -2.29 1.05 4.70
N PHE A 9 -3.59 0.96 4.91
CA PHE A 9 -4.50 2.10 4.82
C PHE A 9 -4.01 3.29 5.66
N GLY A 10 -3.92 4.44 5.03
CA GLY A 10 -3.44 5.67 5.65
C GLY A 10 -1.92 5.82 5.78
N TYR A 11 -1.14 4.84 5.31
CA TYR A 11 0.33 4.92 5.34
C TYR A 11 0.91 5.36 4.00
N SER A 12 2.02 6.10 4.08
CA SER A 12 2.77 6.61 2.93
C SER A 12 4.27 6.40 3.13
N LEU A 13 5.09 6.68 2.12
CA LEU A 13 6.54 6.69 2.28
C LEU A 13 6.98 7.78 3.26
N GLN A 14 6.31 8.92 3.25
CA GLN A 14 6.54 9.98 4.23
C GLN A 14 6.30 9.47 5.66
N SER A 15 5.22 8.72 5.91
CA SER A 15 4.97 8.13 7.23
C SER A 15 6.04 7.10 7.65
N TRP A 16 6.59 6.34 6.69
CA TRP A 16 7.73 5.46 6.97
C TRP A 16 8.99 6.25 7.31
N LYS A 17 9.23 7.38 6.63
CA LYS A 17 10.34 8.28 6.95
C LYS A 17 10.22 8.86 8.36
N GLU A 18 9.04 9.37 8.71
CA GLU A 18 8.76 9.94 10.03
C GLU A 18 8.88 8.91 11.17
N SER A 19 8.52 7.66 10.92
CA SER A 19 8.69 6.56 11.88
C SER A 19 10.10 5.96 11.92
N GLY A 20 11.02 6.41 11.06
CA GLY A 20 12.38 5.89 10.96
C GLY A 20 12.50 4.49 10.34
N THR A 21 11.47 4.02 9.65
CA THR A 21 11.45 2.66 9.06
C THR A 21 11.76 2.64 7.56
N LEU A 22 11.76 3.80 6.90
CA LEU A 22 11.89 3.91 5.45
C LEU A 22 13.12 3.18 4.89
N ASP A 23 14.30 3.49 5.41
CA ASP A 23 15.57 2.93 4.89
C ASP A 23 15.62 1.41 5.05
N ARG A 24 15.15 0.89 6.17
CA ARG A 24 15.09 -0.55 6.43
C ARG A 24 14.17 -1.26 5.44
N GLU A 25 12.97 -0.73 5.24
CA GLU A 25 11.98 -1.32 4.34
C GLU A 25 12.44 -1.21 2.88
N LEU A 26 12.97 -0.07 2.45
CA LEU A 26 13.49 0.09 1.10
C LEU A 26 14.66 -0.84 0.82
N THR A 27 15.61 -0.96 1.75
CA THR A 27 16.75 -1.89 1.62
C THR A 27 16.28 -3.32 1.46
N PHE A 28 15.30 -3.75 2.26
CA PHE A 28 14.71 -5.08 2.16
C PHE A 28 14.10 -5.34 0.77
N TYR A 29 13.24 -4.44 0.29
CA TYR A 29 12.60 -4.60 -1.02
C TYR A 29 13.57 -4.43 -2.18
N LYS A 30 14.60 -3.59 -2.06
CA LYS A 30 15.67 -3.46 -3.05
C LYS A 30 16.44 -4.77 -3.22
N ASN A 31 16.84 -5.39 -2.11
CA ASN A 31 17.52 -6.68 -2.13
C ASN A 31 16.67 -7.77 -2.81
N LEU A 32 15.36 -7.78 -2.54
CA LEU A 32 14.43 -8.69 -3.22
C LEU A 32 14.33 -8.39 -4.71
N ALA A 33 14.21 -7.12 -5.07
CA ALA A 33 14.09 -6.67 -6.46
C ALA A 33 15.32 -7.07 -7.28
N GLU A 34 16.51 -6.85 -6.77
CA GLU A 34 17.77 -7.22 -7.39
C GLU A 34 17.90 -8.74 -7.55
N LYS A 35 17.63 -9.48 -6.46
CA LYS A 35 17.78 -10.95 -6.43
C LYS A 35 16.83 -11.65 -7.41
N TYR A 36 15.58 -11.20 -7.49
CA TYR A 36 14.53 -11.86 -8.27
C TYR A 36 14.17 -11.16 -9.56
N LYS A 37 14.88 -10.08 -9.92
CA LYS A 37 14.61 -9.28 -11.14
C LYS A 37 13.17 -8.79 -11.23
N VAL A 38 12.65 -8.27 -10.12
CA VAL A 38 11.28 -7.74 -10.02
C VAL A 38 11.28 -6.23 -9.81
N LYS A 39 10.21 -5.57 -10.23
CA LYS A 39 9.95 -4.15 -9.97
C LYS A 39 8.76 -4.01 -9.02
N PHE A 40 8.88 -3.15 -8.02
CA PHE A 40 7.80 -2.84 -7.10
C PHE A 40 7.11 -1.52 -7.49
N LEU A 41 5.79 -1.56 -7.62
CA LEU A 41 4.93 -0.42 -7.83
C LEU A 41 4.23 -0.11 -6.50
N PHE A 42 4.72 0.86 -5.76
CA PHE A 42 4.19 1.21 -4.43
C PHE A 42 2.97 2.10 -4.54
N VAL A 43 1.80 1.58 -4.17
CA VAL A 43 0.57 2.35 -4.03
C VAL A 43 0.48 2.88 -2.61
N THR A 44 0.68 4.17 -2.43
CA THR A 44 0.77 4.81 -1.12
C THR A 44 -0.40 5.76 -0.86
N TYR A 45 -0.76 5.94 0.41
CA TYR A 45 -1.73 6.95 0.84
C TYR A 45 -1.01 8.29 1.09
N GLY A 46 -0.19 8.70 0.12
CA GLY A 46 0.58 9.92 0.10
C GLY A 46 0.26 10.82 -1.09
N ASP A 47 1.00 11.89 -1.19
CA ASP A 47 0.98 12.85 -2.29
C ASP A 47 2.27 12.77 -3.14
N GLU A 48 2.50 13.73 -4.01
CA GLU A 48 3.68 13.82 -4.88
C GLU A 48 5.03 13.85 -4.13
N LYS A 49 5.02 14.15 -2.81
CA LYS A 49 6.24 14.13 -2.00
C LYS A 49 6.77 12.71 -1.81
N ASP A 50 5.89 11.71 -1.84
CA ASP A 50 6.30 10.30 -1.76
C ASP A 50 7.20 9.91 -2.95
N GLU A 51 6.90 10.41 -4.16
CA GLU A 51 7.71 10.12 -5.34
C GLU A 51 9.16 10.58 -5.17
N LYS A 52 9.37 11.73 -4.51
CA LYS A 52 10.70 12.31 -4.28
C LYS A 52 11.55 11.55 -3.28
N LEU A 53 10.95 10.65 -2.48
CA LEU A 53 11.69 9.85 -1.51
C LEU A 53 12.41 8.65 -2.14
N ILE A 54 12.06 8.28 -3.37
CA ILE A 54 12.65 7.15 -4.11
C ILE A 54 13.13 7.60 -5.50
N ASP A 55 13.59 8.83 -5.64
CA ASP A 55 14.14 9.31 -6.90
C ASP A 55 15.37 8.49 -7.33
N ASN A 56 15.40 8.10 -8.62
CA ASN A 56 16.48 7.39 -9.30
C ASN A 56 16.67 5.90 -8.90
N GLU A 57 15.65 5.23 -8.41
CA GLU A 57 15.70 3.79 -8.16
C GLU A 57 14.93 3.02 -9.25
N ASP A 58 15.63 2.31 -10.12
CA ASP A 58 15.04 1.55 -11.24
C ASP A 58 14.05 0.45 -10.81
N PHE A 59 14.22 -0.05 -9.59
CA PHE A 59 13.41 -1.15 -9.03
C PHE A 59 12.08 -0.70 -8.42
N PHE A 60 11.90 0.60 -8.23
CA PHE A 60 10.73 1.16 -7.57
C PHE A 60 10.01 2.17 -8.44
N GLU A 61 8.70 2.18 -8.33
CA GLU A 61 7.85 3.24 -8.84
C GLU A 61 6.79 3.55 -7.78
N VAL A 62 6.52 4.82 -7.56
CA VAL A 62 5.56 5.26 -6.57
C VAL A 62 4.29 5.75 -7.24
N ILE A 63 3.14 5.29 -6.74
CA ILE A 63 1.81 5.69 -7.20
C ILE A 63 1.07 6.27 -6.00
N PRO A 64 1.29 7.55 -5.67
CA PRO A 64 0.61 8.15 -4.53
C PRO A 64 -0.85 8.44 -4.85
N ILE A 65 -1.75 7.98 -4.00
CA ILE A 65 -3.21 8.08 -4.23
C ILE A 65 -3.64 9.54 -4.39
N TYR A 66 -3.10 10.43 -3.56
CA TYR A 66 -3.51 11.84 -3.54
C TYR A 66 -2.90 12.72 -4.65
N LYS A 67 -2.07 12.16 -5.50
CA LYS A 67 -1.73 12.75 -6.81
C LYS A 67 -2.91 12.64 -7.79
N TYR A 68 -3.69 11.57 -7.69
CA TYR A 68 -4.78 11.25 -8.63
C TYR A 68 -6.16 11.58 -8.09
N ILE A 69 -6.32 11.66 -6.77
CA ILE A 69 -7.57 11.98 -6.08
C ILE A 69 -7.30 13.10 -5.10
N LYS A 70 -8.14 14.14 -5.09
CA LYS A 70 -8.00 15.26 -4.16
C LYS A 70 -8.12 14.77 -2.71
N PHE A 71 -7.08 15.03 -1.91
CA PHE A 71 -7.10 14.72 -0.48
C PHE A 71 -8.23 15.49 0.22
N LYS A 72 -8.96 14.78 1.08
CA LYS A 72 -9.94 15.37 1.99
C LYS A 72 -9.62 14.93 3.41
N ASN A 73 -9.47 15.89 4.29
CA ASN A 73 -9.14 15.64 5.70
C ASN A 73 -10.37 15.13 6.48
N SER A 74 -10.84 13.93 6.13
CA SER A 74 -11.92 13.23 6.81
C SER A 74 -11.71 11.73 6.70
N LYS A 75 -11.84 11.02 7.81
CA LYS A 75 -11.67 9.56 7.85
C LYS A 75 -12.67 8.84 6.93
N ILE A 76 -13.93 9.31 6.90
CA ILE A 76 -14.98 8.72 6.06
C ILE A 76 -14.65 8.90 4.58
N PHE A 77 -14.24 10.10 4.18
CA PHE A 77 -13.84 10.35 2.79
C PHE A 77 -12.58 9.57 2.40
N GLY A 78 -11.59 9.47 3.29
CA GLY A 78 -10.40 8.65 3.06
C GLY A 78 -10.76 7.18 2.82
N TYR A 79 -11.68 6.64 3.59
CA TYR A 79 -12.20 5.28 3.40
C TYR A 79 -12.90 5.13 2.03
N LEU A 80 -13.83 6.03 1.70
CA LEU A 80 -14.53 6.01 0.41
C LEU A 80 -13.56 6.15 -0.77
N GLN A 81 -12.55 7.01 -0.65
CA GLN A 81 -11.50 7.17 -1.65
C GLN A 81 -10.69 5.88 -1.83
N SER A 82 -10.39 5.18 -0.74
CA SER A 82 -9.67 3.90 -0.81
C SER A 82 -10.48 2.79 -1.50
N LEU A 83 -11.81 2.82 -1.38
CA LEU A 83 -12.70 1.90 -2.11
C LEU A 83 -12.81 2.26 -3.60
N TYR A 84 -12.77 3.53 -3.94
CA TYR A 84 -12.87 4.02 -5.31
C TYR A 84 -11.56 3.91 -6.10
N PHE A 85 -10.43 4.12 -5.45
CA PHE A 85 -9.13 4.22 -6.11
C PHE A 85 -8.75 2.99 -6.97
N PRO A 86 -9.07 1.74 -6.60
CA PRO A 86 -8.78 0.56 -7.42
C PRO A 86 -9.36 0.65 -8.84
N PHE A 87 -10.54 1.25 -9.02
CA PHE A 87 -11.16 1.46 -10.34
C PHE A 87 -10.35 2.46 -11.18
N LYS A 88 -9.85 3.51 -10.54
CA LYS A 88 -8.99 4.50 -11.17
C LYS A 88 -7.61 3.92 -11.48
N LEU A 89 -7.04 3.19 -10.53
CA LEU A 89 -5.73 2.55 -10.66
C LEU A 89 -5.69 1.58 -11.83
N LYS A 90 -6.72 0.75 -12.03
CA LYS A 90 -6.83 -0.14 -13.18
C LYS A 90 -6.70 0.59 -14.51
N LYS A 91 -7.21 1.84 -14.61
CA LYS A 91 -7.11 2.67 -15.82
C LYS A 91 -5.74 3.31 -15.99
N ILE A 92 -5.09 3.68 -14.90
CA ILE A 92 -3.79 4.34 -14.90
C ILE A 92 -2.67 3.32 -15.12
N ARG A 93 -2.80 2.15 -14.50
CA ARG A 93 -1.76 1.14 -14.43
C ARG A 93 -2.35 -0.26 -14.48
N SER A 94 -2.01 -1.03 -15.50
CA SER A 94 -2.46 -2.41 -15.68
C SER A 94 -1.31 -3.40 -15.91
N ASP A 95 -0.08 -2.92 -15.99
CA ASP A 95 1.14 -3.68 -16.31
C ASP A 95 1.81 -4.29 -15.06
N PHE A 96 1.02 -4.80 -14.14
CA PHE A 96 1.49 -5.58 -12.98
C PHE A 96 1.01 -7.02 -13.06
N ASP A 97 1.79 -7.91 -12.44
CA ASP A 97 1.54 -9.36 -12.46
C ASP A 97 0.90 -9.87 -11.17
N ILE A 98 1.29 -9.28 -10.04
CA ILE A 98 0.87 -9.69 -8.70
C ILE A 98 0.48 -8.46 -7.89
N ILE A 99 -0.55 -8.58 -7.06
CA ILE A 99 -0.93 -7.60 -6.06
C ILE A 99 -0.43 -8.09 -4.70
N LYS A 100 0.34 -7.26 -3.99
CA LYS A 100 0.79 -7.52 -2.63
C LYS A 100 0.21 -6.48 -1.69
N GLN A 101 -0.53 -6.92 -0.69
CA GLN A 101 -1.03 -6.08 0.39
C GLN A 101 -0.06 -6.11 1.58
N ASN A 102 0.35 -4.95 2.08
CA ASN A 102 1.34 -4.86 3.16
C ASN A 102 0.83 -5.43 4.49
N GLN A 103 -0.41 -5.09 4.87
CA GLN A 103 -1.07 -5.60 6.08
C GLN A 103 -2.58 -5.72 5.84
N LEU A 104 -3.30 -6.41 6.74
CA LEU A 104 -4.74 -6.58 6.64
C LEU A 104 -5.52 -5.26 6.59
N GLN A 105 -5.05 -4.23 7.28
CA GLN A 105 -5.68 -2.92 7.24
C GLN A 105 -5.53 -2.28 5.85
N GLY A 106 -6.65 -2.08 5.16
CA GLY A 106 -6.67 -1.59 3.78
C GLY A 106 -6.84 -2.69 2.72
N VAL A 107 -6.95 -3.96 3.13
CA VAL A 107 -7.07 -5.10 2.22
C VAL A 107 -8.27 -5.01 1.26
N TRP A 108 -9.32 -4.27 1.62
CA TRP A 108 -10.49 -4.06 0.76
C TRP A 108 -10.12 -3.45 -0.60
N SER A 109 -9.18 -2.49 -0.63
CA SER A 109 -8.71 -1.87 -1.88
C SER A 109 -8.03 -2.90 -2.80
N SER A 110 -7.16 -3.72 -2.26
CA SER A 110 -6.47 -4.76 -3.03
C SER A 110 -7.39 -5.91 -3.44
N ILE A 111 -8.41 -6.24 -2.64
CA ILE A 111 -9.45 -7.21 -3.02
C ILE A 111 -10.27 -6.69 -4.20
N ILE A 112 -10.70 -5.43 -4.16
CA ILE A 112 -11.43 -4.82 -5.28
C ILE A 112 -10.57 -4.87 -6.54
N LEU A 113 -9.30 -4.48 -6.44
CA LEU A 113 -8.39 -4.51 -7.59
C LEU A 113 -8.19 -5.95 -8.12
N LYS A 114 -8.05 -6.94 -7.24
CA LYS A 114 -8.01 -8.36 -7.62
C LYS A 114 -9.24 -8.77 -8.42
N LEU A 115 -10.43 -8.40 -7.96
CA LEU A 115 -11.67 -8.72 -8.67
C LEU A 115 -11.75 -8.05 -10.04
N LEU A 116 -11.27 -6.81 -10.15
CA LEU A 116 -11.25 -6.05 -11.40
C LEU A 116 -10.21 -6.54 -12.42
N THR A 117 -9.09 -7.08 -11.96
CA THR A 117 -7.94 -7.44 -12.81
C THR A 117 -7.72 -8.93 -12.94
N LYS A 118 -8.32 -9.73 -12.06
CA LYS A 118 -8.10 -11.17 -11.91
C LYS A 118 -6.65 -11.57 -11.62
N LYS A 119 -5.82 -10.62 -11.18
CA LYS A 119 -4.43 -10.88 -10.78
C LYS A 119 -4.36 -11.53 -9.40
N PRO A 120 -3.36 -12.37 -9.13
CA PRO A 120 -3.18 -12.97 -7.81
C PRO A 120 -2.93 -11.91 -6.74
N LEU A 121 -3.46 -12.15 -5.54
CA LEU A 121 -3.30 -11.29 -4.37
C LEU A 121 -2.59 -12.05 -3.26
N ILE A 122 -1.50 -11.46 -2.76
CA ILE A 122 -0.78 -11.91 -1.58
C ILE A 122 -1.02 -10.90 -0.46
N VAL A 123 -1.48 -11.36 0.70
CA VAL A 123 -1.72 -10.53 1.88
C VAL A 123 -0.73 -10.91 2.99
N ARG A 124 0.00 -9.93 3.50
CA ARG A 124 0.83 -10.10 4.69
C ARG A 124 -0.04 -10.00 5.94
N THR A 125 -0.03 -11.02 6.78
CA THR A 125 -0.83 -11.11 8.01
C THR A 125 0.02 -11.03 9.28
N GLY A 126 1.22 -10.47 9.22
CA GLY A 126 2.18 -10.48 10.33
C GLY A 126 1.75 -9.75 11.61
N TYR A 127 0.69 -8.93 11.53
CA TYR A 127 0.04 -8.32 12.69
C TYR A 127 -1.40 -8.80 12.77
N ASP A 128 -1.65 -9.75 13.66
CA ASP A 128 -3.02 -10.22 13.93
C ASP A 128 -3.70 -9.29 14.94
N VAL A 129 -4.45 -8.33 14.39
CA VAL A 129 -5.22 -7.35 15.18
C VAL A 129 -6.16 -8.03 16.17
N LEU A 130 -6.76 -9.17 15.79
CA LEU A 130 -7.70 -9.90 16.64
C LEU A 130 -7.02 -10.52 17.86
N THR A 131 -5.87 -11.15 17.64
CA THR A 131 -5.09 -11.77 18.73
C THR A 131 -4.55 -10.70 19.67
N PHE A 132 -3.96 -9.62 19.15
CA PHE A 132 -3.45 -8.52 19.98
C PHE A 132 -4.57 -7.80 20.74
N THR A 133 -5.74 -7.58 20.12
CA THR A 133 -6.89 -6.98 20.82
C THR A 133 -7.40 -7.84 21.96
N LYS A 134 -7.47 -9.16 21.75
CA LYS A 134 -7.84 -10.08 22.83
C LYS A 134 -6.83 -10.06 23.98
N MET A 135 -5.53 -10.03 23.68
CA MET A 135 -4.47 -9.96 24.68
C MET A 135 -4.49 -8.66 25.47
N GLU A 136 -4.77 -7.51 24.82
CA GLU A 136 -4.82 -6.20 25.47
C GLU A 136 -6.17 -5.87 26.11
N LYS A 137 -7.17 -6.76 26.01
CA LYS A 137 -8.54 -6.55 26.51
C LYS A 137 -9.18 -5.26 26.00
N LYS A 138 -8.80 -4.79 24.83
CA LYS A 138 -9.38 -3.58 24.21
C LYS A 138 -10.69 -3.89 23.49
N SER A 139 -11.63 -2.95 23.55
CA SER A 139 -12.91 -3.08 22.85
C SER A 139 -12.72 -3.07 21.33
N PHE A 140 -13.38 -4.00 20.63
CA PHE A 140 -13.38 -4.12 19.18
C PHE A 140 -13.77 -2.82 18.44
N ILE A 141 -14.60 -1.98 19.08
CA ILE A 141 -15.11 -0.73 18.51
C ILE A 141 -14.03 0.35 18.32
N LYS A 142 -12.90 0.24 19.02
CA LYS A 142 -11.80 1.23 18.90
C LYS A 142 -10.78 0.94 17.79
N ILE A 143 -10.95 -0.14 17.04
CA ILE A 143 -9.98 -0.61 16.04
C ILE A 143 -10.32 -0.17 14.62
N PHE A 144 -11.61 0.16 14.40
CA PHE A 144 -12.10 0.61 13.08
C PHE A 144 -12.51 2.07 13.08
#